data_19f25444cf4e6540c93d273bbb7ba199
#
_entry.id   19f25444cf4e6540c93d273bbb7ba199
#
_cell.length_a   1.000
_cell.length_b   1.000
_cell.length_c   1.000
_cell.angle_alpha   90.00
_cell.angle_beta   90.00
_cell.angle_gamma   90.00
#
_symmetry.space_group_name_H-M   'P 1'
#
loop_
_entity.id
_entity.type
_entity.pdbx_description
1 polymer ?
#
loop_
_entity_poly.entity_id
_entity_poly.type
_entity_poly.pdbx_seq_one_letter_code
_entity_poly.pdbx_strand_id
1 'polypeptide(L)'
;MTAPRLLIALGLLAAAPVAAQQATKNPHGSLAQPCATCHAPDGWVPVRISGAFDHAKTGFPLAGSHAQANCRSCHATLDFKGTATQCASCHSDVHRGELGADCGRCHTPRNFLDRAGMVRAHQETRFPLTGSHVAVDCERCHTPTPQGRLTFVSRGSECVDCHRAQYQATTNPNHAAGGISTNCVQCHATTLWTLARFNHAGTRFPLTGAHLSVTCAQCHGDGVYAGKSTLCVSCHQQAYAGTTNPSHAAAGFATTCQDCHTTAGWTGATFNHTWFRIPHGSATACSDCHTNPSNFAVFVCTVCHTQAQTDPRHQSINGYVWNSTNCYACHGR
;
A
#
# COMPACT_ATOMS: atom_id res chain seq x y z
N MET A 1 44.27 106.64 72.57
CA MET A 1 44.52 105.24 72.90
C MET A 1 43.29 104.45 72.52
N THR A 2 43.29 103.96 71.36
CA THR A 2 42.07 103.30 70.76
C THR A 2 42.41 101.89 70.41
N ALA A 3 41.72 100.93 70.99
CA ALA A 3 41.89 99.49 70.68
C ALA A 3 41.03 99.10 69.48
N PRO A 4 41.51 98.23 68.57
CA PRO A 4 40.73 97.80 67.43
C PRO A 4 39.78 96.65 67.80
N ARG A 5 38.58 96.66 67.24
CA ARG A 5 37.55 95.61 67.30
C ARG A 5 37.82 94.58 66.22
N LEU A 6 37.99 93.33 66.62
CA LEU A 6 38.16 92.17 65.77
C LEU A 6 36.72 91.69 65.36
N LEU A 7 36.35 91.74 64.05
CA LEU A 7 35.14 91.16 63.46
C LEU A 7 35.45 89.75 63.04
N ILE A 8 34.79 88.80 63.68
CA ILE A 8 34.80 87.42 63.30
C ILE A 8 33.66 87.20 62.26
N ALA A 9 34.04 86.95 60.98
CA ALA A 9 33.08 86.60 59.95
C ALA A 9 32.75 85.11 60.05
N LEU A 10 31.50 84.78 60.38
CA LEU A 10 30.95 83.39 60.29
C LEU A 10 30.67 83.05 58.82
N GLY A 11 31.49 82.18 58.24
CA GLY A 11 31.21 81.63 56.92
C GLY A 11 30.11 80.58 56.97
N LEU A 12 28.97 80.87 56.38
CA LEU A 12 27.92 79.85 56.10
C LEU A 12 28.38 78.94 54.97
N LEU A 13 28.69 77.69 55.26
CA LEU A 13 28.85 76.62 54.28
C LEU A 13 27.46 76.25 53.81
N ALA A 14 27.09 76.68 52.61
CA ALA A 14 25.89 76.20 51.88
C ALA A 14 26.14 74.75 51.42
N ALA A 15 25.46 73.78 52.02
CA ALA A 15 25.43 72.40 51.52
C ALA A 15 24.62 72.37 50.18
N ALA A 16 25.35 72.10 49.09
CA ALA A 16 24.70 71.84 47.78
C ALA A 16 23.78 70.62 47.89
N PRO A 17 22.54 70.67 47.32
CA PRO A 17 21.68 69.54 47.33
C PRO A 17 22.31 68.45 46.43
N VAL A 18 22.55 67.24 46.96
CA VAL A 18 22.86 66.05 46.21
C VAL A 18 21.68 65.78 45.31
N ALA A 19 21.83 66.11 44.06
CA ALA A 19 20.80 65.71 43.03
C ALA A 19 20.55 64.21 43.16
N ALA A 20 19.37 63.82 43.60
CA ALA A 20 18.94 62.44 43.58
C ALA A 20 19.06 61.95 42.12
N GLN A 21 20.00 61.03 41.87
CA GLN A 21 20.10 60.37 40.57
C GLN A 21 18.74 59.72 40.33
N GLN A 22 17.98 60.22 39.33
CA GLN A 22 16.75 59.56 38.83
C GLN A 22 17.15 58.13 38.47
N ALA A 23 16.54 57.17 39.15
CA ALA A 23 16.74 55.79 38.85
C ALA A 23 16.45 55.59 37.33
N THR A 24 17.47 55.37 36.55
CA THR A 24 17.33 55.13 35.10
C THR A 24 16.45 53.93 34.93
N LYS A 25 15.29 54.15 34.30
CA LYS A 25 14.30 53.08 34.05
C LYS A 25 15.02 51.93 33.33
N ASN A 26 14.89 50.71 33.86
CA ASN A 26 15.51 49.54 33.27
C ASN A 26 15.09 49.43 31.77
N PRO A 27 16.05 49.51 30.81
CA PRO A 27 15.73 49.50 29.39
C PRO A 27 15.18 48.14 28.92
N HIS A 28 15.30 47.10 29.74
CA HIS A 28 14.85 45.75 29.46
C HIS A 28 13.47 45.42 30.07
N GLY A 29 12.72 46.44 30.41
CA GLY A 29 11.38 46.25 31.05
C GLY A 29 11.51 45.66 32.44
N SER A 30 10.61 44.77 32.79
CA SER A 30 10.55 44.11 34.11
C SER A 30 11.40 42.81 34.14
N LEU A 31 12.58 42.84 33.59
CA LEU A 31 13.51 41.70 33.60
C LEU A 31 13.97 41.38 35.04
N ALA A 32 13.76 40.13 35.46
CA ALA A 32 14.11 39.67 36.82
C ALA A 32 15.57 39.17 36.91
N GLN A 33 16.24 39.02 35.78
CA GLN A 33 17.61 38.50 35.72
C GLN A 33 18.63 39.58 36.21
N PRO A 34 19.64 39.22 36.99
CA PRO A 34 20.70 40.14 37.38
C PRO A 34 21.42 40.68 36.14
N CYS A 35 21.79 41.96 36.16
CA CYS A 35 22.49 42.62 35.07
C CYS A 35 23.77 41.90 34.65
N ALA A 36 24.52 41.37 35.64
CA ALA A 36 25.74 40.59 35.42
C ALA A 36 25.56 39.26 34.69
N THR A 37 24.31 38.83 34.50
CA THR A 37 24.02 37.63 33.68
C THR A 37 24.31 37.86 32.19
N CYS A 38 24.19 39.12 31.74
CA CYS A 38 24.37 39.49 30.33
C CYS A 38 25.42 40.56 30.12
N HIS A 39 25.75 41.37 31.15
CA HIS A 39 26.70 42.48 31.08
C HIS A 39 27.90 42.23 31.97
N ALA A 40 29.09 42.63 31.50
CA ALA A 40 30.34 42.58 32.30
C ALA A 40 30.51 43.86 33.11
N PRO A 41 31.21 43.82 34.27
CA PRO A 41 31.45 45.01 35.11
C PRO A 41 32.28 46.07 34.41
N ASP A 42 33.12 45.68 33.44
CA ASP A 42 34.03 46.55 32.68
C ASP A 42 33.39 47.22 31.46
N GLY A 43 32.15 46.82 31.13
CA GLY A 43 31.41 47.43 30.01
C GLY A 43 30.05 46.80 29.73
N TRP A 44 29.10 47.63 29.31
CA TRP A 44 27.75 47.20 28.92
C TRP A 44 27.69 46.55 27.53
N VAL A 45 28.72 46.78 26.72
CA VAL A 45 28.81 46.28 25.33
C VAL A 45 30.26 45.85 25.07
N PRO A 46 30.48 44.70 24.42
CA PRO A 46 29.51 43.73 23.91
C PRO A 46 28.82 42.92 25.04
N VAL A 47 27.58 42.51 24.81
CA VAL A 47 26.85 41.61 25.71
C VAL A 47 27.58 40.26 25.75
N ARG A 48 27.84 39.77 26.97
CA ARG A 48 28.51 38.48 27.21
C ARG A 48 27.59 37.65 28.10
N ILE A 49 26.80 36.79 27.49
CA ILE A 49 25.87 35.93 28.23
C ILE A 49 26.69 34.94 29.07
N SER A 50 26.52 35.02 30.38
CA SER A 50 27.08 34.03 31.29
C SER A 50 26.34 32.70 31.19
N GLY A 51 26.99 31.59 31.52
CA GLY A 51 26.35 30.26 31.52
C GLY A 51 25.18 30.13 32.52
N ALA A 52 24.86 31.17 33.27
CA ALA A 52 23.71 31.23 34.18
C ALA A 52 22.38 31.49 33.46
N PHE A 53 22.41 31.96 32.21
CA PHE A 53 21.21 32.18 31.42
C PHE A 53 20.98 31.05 30.40
N ASP A 54 19.80 30.46 30.46
CA ASP A 54 19.40 29.34 29.58
C ASP A 54 17.99 29.59 29.04
N HIS A 55 17.88 29.79 27.73
CA HIS A 55 16.58 29.94 27.05
C HIS A 55 15.67 28.73 27.19
N ALA A 56 16.21 27.54 27.45
CA ALA A 56 15.36 26.36 27.68
C ALA A 56 14.43 26.54 28.88
N LYS A 57 14.82 27.39 29.83
CA LYS A 57 14.03 27.74 31.03
C LYS A 57 13.00 28.84 30.79
N THR A 58 12.98 29.46 29.62
CA THR A 58 12.07 30.58 29.29
C THR A 58 10.85 30.19 28.49
N GLY A 59 10.66 28.91 28.19
CA GLY A 59 9.55 28.40 27.39
C GLY A 59 9.79 28.39 25.87
N PHE A 60 10.96 28.90 25.42
CA PHE A 60 11.39 28.82 24.00
C PHE A 60 12.86 28.43 23.91
N PRO A 61 13.19 27.15 23.88
CA PRO A 61 14.54 26.68 23.71
C PRO A 61 15.11 27.12 22.35
N LEU A 62 16.30 27.71 22.36
CA LEU A 62 17.00 28.06 21.12
C LEU A 62 17.60 26.79 20.52
N ALA A 63 16.92 26.22 19.53
CA ALA A 63 17.36 25.01 18.85
C ALA A 63 17.60 25.26 17.35
N GLY A 64 18.48 24.46 16.76
CA GLY A 64 18.82 24.57 15.33
C GLY A 64 19.31 25.98 14.94
N SER A 65 18.69 26.55 13.90
CA SER A 65 19.06 27.89 13.40
C SER A 65 18.78 29.01 14.40
N HIS A 66 17.83 28.84 15.32
CA HIS A 66 17.56 29.85 16.36
C HIS A 66 18.70 29.98 17.36
N ALA A 67 19.53 28.96 17.53
CA ALA A 67 20.69 29.02 18.42
C ALA A 67 21.76 30.05 17.98
N GLN A 68 21.72 30.46 16.72
CA GLN A 68 22.64 31.44 16.13
C GLN A 68 22.01 32.82 15.95
N ALA A 69 20.74 32.98 16.29
CA ALA A 69 20.04 34.26 16.18
C ALA A 69 20.56 35.24 17.24
N ASN A 70 20.76 36.51 16.88
CA ASN A 70 21.08 37.54 17.84
C ASN A 70 19.83 37.94 18.65
N CYS A 71 20.05 38.55 19.84
CA CYS A 71 18.96 38.89 20.75
C CYS A 71 17.88 39.78 20.10
N ARG A 72 18.31 40.74 19.27
CA ARG A 72 17.42 41.72 18.61
C ARG A 72 16.57 41.09 17.48
N SER A 73 16.97 39.94 16.97
CA SER A 73 16.14 39.22 15.99
C SER A 73 14.80 38.80 16.53
N CYS A 74 14.71 38.60 17.84
CA CYS A 74 13.49 38.21 18.55
C CYS A 74 12.99 39.31 19.50
N HIS A 75 13.92 40.03 20.16
CA HIS A 75 13.66 41.08 21.13
C HIS A 75 13.99 42.44 20.55
N ALA A 76 13.22 42.89 19.56
CA ALA A 76 13.51 44.13 18.81
C ALA A 76 13.57 45.37 19.68
N THR A 77 12.76 45.44 20.72
CA THR A 77 12.74 46.55 21.70
C THR A 77 13.65 46.34 22.89
N LEU A 78 14.34 45.18 22.97
CA LEU A 78 15.08 44.72 24.13
C LEU A 78 14.22 44.52 25.40
N ASP A 79 12.91 44.53 25.27
CA ASP A 79 12.02 43.98 26.30
C ASP A 79 12.02 42.46 26.13
N PHE A 80 12.40 41.75 27.19
CA PHE A 80 12.55 40.29 27.16
C PHE A 80 11.31 39.55 27.66
N LYS A 81 10.26 40.27 28.04
CA LYS A 81 8.96 39.69 28.40
C LYS A 81 7.94 39.77 27.26
N GLY A 82 7.12 38.78 27.19
CA GLY A 82 5.95 38.78 26.29
C GLY A 82 6.29 38.52 24.81
N THR A 83 7.54 38.11 24.50
CA THR A 83 7.85 37.68 23.14
C THR A 83 7.05 36.43 22.80
N ALA A 84 6.34 36.47 21.67
CA ALA A 84 5.55 35.37 21.21
C ALA A 84 6.42 34.15 20.87
N THR A 85 5.93 32.96 21.18
CA THR A 85 6.64 31.70 20.99
C THR A 85 6.09 30.85 19.83
N GLN A 86 4.96 31.26 19.25
CA GLN A 86 4.37 30.59 18.12
C GLN A 86 5.13 30.89 16.82
N CYS A 87 5.35 29.86 16.00
CA CYS A 87 6.10 30.00 14.76
C CYS A 87 5.56 31.12 13.85
N ALA A 88 4.25 31.16 13.65
CA ALA A 88 3.57 32.13 12.79
C ALA A 88 3.65 33.59 13.28
N SER A 89 4.05 33.80 14.54
CA SER A 89 4.26 35.16 15.07
C SER A 89 5.49 35.86 14.49
N CYS A 90 6.43 35.08 13.97
CA CYS A 90 7.69 35.56 13.40
C CYS A 90 7.88 35.11 11.94
N HIS A 91 7.34 33.94 11.58
CA HIS A 91 7.44 33.38 10.26
C HIS A 91 6.13 33.51 9.47
N SER A 92 6.18 33.99 8.24
CA SER A 92 5.01 34.04 7.37
C SER A 92 4.56 32.63 7.01
N ASP A 93 3.30 32.32 7.23
CA ASP A 93 2.70 31.06 6.82
C ASP A 93 2.46 31.07 5.29
N VAL A 94 3.34 30.38 4.56
CA VAL A 94 3.22 30.22 3.10
C VAL A 94 2.05 29.31 2.69
N HIS A 95 1.54 28.49 3.63
CA HIS A 95 0.42 27.58 3.40
C HIS A 95 -0.94 28.22 3.66
N ARG A 96 -0.98 29.45 4.19
CA ARG A 96 -2.22 30.23 4.46
C ARG A 96 -3.26 29.52 5.32
N GLY A 97 -2.80 28.77 6.29
CA GLY A 97 -3.67 28.02 7.19
C GLY A 97 -4.17 26.68 6.65
N GLU A 98 -3.88 26.31 5.37
CA GLU A 98 -4.33 25.04 4.80
C GLU A 98 -3.84 23.81 5.59
N LEU A 99 -2.68 23.91 6.24
CA LEU A 99 -2.06 22.82 7.01
C LEU A 99 -2.18 22.98 8.52
N GLY A 100 -2.89 24.00 8.99
CA GLY A 100 -3.05 24.32 10.41
C GLY A 100 -1.84 25.02 11.03
N ALA A 101 -1.87 25.22 12.36
CA ALA A 101 -0.87 26.02 13.08
C ALA A 101 0.28 25.19 13.66
N ASP A 102 0.22 23.87 13.61
CA ASP A 102 1.28 22.99 14.11
C ASP A 102 2.37 22.78 13.06
N CYS A 103 3.24 23.77 12.94
CA CYS A 103 4.37 23.76 12.02
C CYS A 103 5.38 22.65 12.32
N GLY A 104 5.52 22.28 13.62
CA GLY A 104 6.45 21.27 14.11
C GLY A 104 6.15 19.86 13.60
N ARG A 105 4.94 19.60 13.15
CA ARG A 105 4.52 18.32 12.56
C ARG A 105 5.30 17.99 11.27
N CYS A 106 5.68 19.02 10.51
CA CYS A 106 6.37 18.86 9.23
C CYS A 106 7.76 19.50 9.19
N HIS A 107 7.98 20.53 9.99
CA HIS A 107 9.21 21.32 9.98
C HIS A 107 10.00 21.18 11.28
N THR A 108 11.31 21.39 11.19
CA THR A 108 12.17 21.42 12.36
C THR A 108 12.91 22.77 12.45
N PRO A 109 13.32 23.22 13.65
CA PRO A 109 14.17 24.42 13.78
C PRO A 109 15.52 24.34 13.09
N ARG A 110 15.98 23.13 12.73
CA ARG A 110 17.23 22.92 11.98
C ARG A 110 17.08 23.18 10.51
N ASN A 111 15.96 22.73 9.95
CA ASN A 111 15.71 22.84 8.52
C ASN A 111 14.20 22.87 8.28
N PHE A 112 13.70 23.97 7.73
CA PHE A 112 12.31 24.10 7.37
C PHE A 112 11.93 23.19 6.18
N LEU A 113 12.88 22.73 5.38
CA LEU A 113 12.71 21.80 4.27
C LEU A 113 13.09 20.36 4.67
N ASP A 114 12.76 19.94 5.87
CA ASP A 114 13.00 18.57 6.34
C ASP A 114 12.08 17.59 5.58
N ARG A 115 12.56 17.08 4.45
CA ARG A 115 11.83 16.11 3.62
C ARG A 115 11.43 14.86 4.42
N ALA A 116 12.28 14.39 5.32
CA ALA A 116 11.97 13.21 6.12
C ALA A 116 10.77 13.46 7.06
N GLY A 117 10.71 14.66 7.67
CA GLY A 117 9.56 15.09 8.47
C GLY A 117 8.29 15.18 7.64
N MET A 118 8.37 15.79 6.46
CA MET A 118 7.25 15.92 5.54
C MET A 118 6.71 14.55 5.06
N VAL A 119 7.60 13.61 4.72
CA VAL A 119 7.21 12.23 4.36
C VAL A 119 6.54 11.52 5.54
N ARG A 120 7.05 11.68 6.76
CA ARG A 120 6.40 11.12 7.95
C ARG A 120 4.99 11.69 8.15
N ALA A 121 4.80 12.98 7.96
CA ALA A 121 3.49 13.61 8.08
C ALA A 121 2.45 13.03 7.10
N HIS A 122 2.87 12.60 5.92
CA HIS A 122 1.98 11.93 4.95
C HIS A 122 1.47 10.57 5.43
N GLN A 123 2.17 9.89 6.35
CA GLN A 123 1.71 8.61 6.90
C GLN A 123 0.39 8.76 7.69
N GLU A 124 0.10 9.97 8.15
CA GLU A 124 -1.12 10.30 8.90
C GLU A 124 -2.24 10.86 8.00
N THR A 125 -1.98 10.97 6.71
CA THR A 125 -2.96 11.45 5.71
C THR A 125 -3.71 10.30 5.05
N ARG A 126 -4.71 10.63 4.23
CA ARG A 126 -5.43 9.65 3.39
C ARG A 126 -4.59 9.11 2.24
N PHE A 127 -3.38 9.66 2.00
CA PHE A 127 -2.45 9.20 0.99
C PHE A 127 -1.03 9.04 1.59
N PRO A 128 -0.78 7.97 2.33
CA PRO A 128 0.56 7.65 2.82
C PRO A 128 1.53 7.47 1.66
N LEU A 129 2.67 8.16 1.70
CA LEU A 129 3.70 8.01 0.67
C LEU A 129 4.40 6.66 0.84
N THR A 130 4.22 5.78 -0.15
CA THR A 130 4.81 4.43 -0.17
C THR A 130 5.49 4.16 -1.51
N GLY A 131 6.46 3.26 -1.52
CA GLY A 131 7.16 2.85 -2.73
C GLY A 131 7.78 4.03 -3.47
N SER A 132 7.55 4.12 -4.77
CA SER A 132 8.09 5.17 -5.64
C SER A 132 7.59 6.57 -5.29
N HIS A 133 6.43 6.70 -4.64
CA HIS A 133 5.89 8.02 -4.25
C HIS A 133 6.75 8.73 -3.19
N VAL A 134 7.52 8.01 -2.37
CA VAL A 134 8.46 8.60 -1.40
C VAL A 134 9.51 9.48 -2.08
N ALA A 135 9.91 9.14 -3.30
CA ALA A 135 10.95 9.84 -4.05
C ALA A 135 10.43 10.98 -4.96
N VAL A 136 9.10 11.10 -5.10
CA VAL A 136 8.49 12.12 -5.98
C VAL A 136 8.58 13.51 -5.35
N ASP A 137 8.87 14.54 -6.17
CA ASP A 137 8.91 15.93 -5.71
C ASP A 137 7.52 16.46 -5.35
N CYS A 138 7.48 17.39 -4.39
CA CYS A 138 6.23 17.91 -3.82
C CYS A 138 5.31 18.51 -4.90
N GLU A 139 5.87 19.25 -5.86
CA GLU A 139 5.15 19.95 -6.94
C GLU A 139 4.47 18.99 -7.93
N ARG A 140 4.87 17.74 -7.97
CA ARG A 140 4.23 16.74 -8.83
C ARG A 140 2.82 16.38 -8.35
N CYS A 141 2.59 16.53 -7.06
CA CYS A 141 1.29 16.28 -6.42
C CYS A 141 0.63 17.60 -5.97
N HIS A 142 1.41 18.46 -5.33
CA HIS A 142 0.99 19.78 -4.87
C HIS A 142 1.29 20.83 -5.95
N THR A 143 0.47 20.86 -6.99
CA THR A 143 0.71 21.72 -8.15
C THR A 143 0.66 23.21 -7.78
N PRO A 144 1.58 24.02 -8.32
CA PRO A 144 1.58 25.44 -8.04
C PRO A 144 0.33 26.13 -8.65
N THR A 145 -0.17 27.12 -7.94
CA THR A 145 -1.16 28.06 -8.46
C THR A 145 -0.55 28.91 -9.57
N PRO A 146 -1.36 29.67 -10.34
CA PRO A 146 -0.83 30.66 -11.29
C PRO A 146 0.13 31.68 -10.68
N GLN A 147 0.07 31.88 -9.34
CA GLN A 147 0.97 32.75 -8.59
C GLN A 147 2.22 32.01 -8.07
N GLY A 148 2.49 30.78 -8.53
CA GLY A 148 3.67 29.99 -8.21
C GLY A 148 3.68 29.35 -6.83
N ARG A 149 2.53 29.27 -6.14
CA ARG A 149 2.42 28.69 -4.79
C ARG A 149 1.82 27.31 -4.82
N LEU A 150 2.38 26.40 -4.03
CA LEU A 150 1.84 25.06 -3.89
C LEU A 150 0.47 25.08 -3.19
N THR A 151 -0.43 24.22 -3.64
CA THR A 151 -1.73 23.95 -2.99
C THR A 151 -1.67 22.60 -2.27
N PHE A 152 -2.18 22.58 -1.04
CA PHE A 152 -2.17 21.38 -0.19
C PHE A 152 -3.56 20.79 0.03
N VAL A 153 -4.57 21.29 -0.67
CA VAL A 153 -5.91 20.70 -0.69
C VAL A 153 -5.89 19.28 -1.26
N SER A 154 -6.71 18.41 -0.69
CA SER A 154 -6.83 17.02 -1.12
C SER A 154 -7.27 16.93 -2.59
N ARG A 155 -6.52 16.16 -3.37
CA ARG A 155 -6.77 15.89 -4.81
C ARG A 155 -7.32 14.50 -5.07
N GLY A 156 -7.78 13.82 -4.05
CA GLY A 156 -8.11 12.40 -4.11
C GLY A 156 -6.99 11.54 -3.56
N SER A 157 -7.29 10.26 -3.38
CA SER A 157 -6.36 9.27 -2.83
C SER A 157 -6.34 7.98 -3.65
N GLU A 158 -7.23 7.85 -4.63
CA GLU A 158 -7.26 6.68 -5.50
C GLU A 158 -6.20 6.81 -6.60
N CYS A 159 -5.61 5.67 -6.97
CA CYS A 159 -4.57 5.64 -8.01
C CYS A 159 -5.02 6.34 -9.29
N VAL A 160 -6.27 6.11 -9.70
CA VAL A 160 -6.86 6.64 -10.93
C VAL A 160 -7.11 8.16 -10.88
N ASP A 161 -7.13 8.77 -9.71
CA ASP A 161 -7.29 10.22 -9.59
C ASP A 161 -6.10 10.97 -10.22
N CYS A 162 -4.92 10.35 -10.16
CA CYS A 162 -3.69 10.88 -10.74
C CYS A 162 -3.25 10.10 -12.01
N HIS A 163 -3.48 8.78 -12.04
CA HIS A 163 -2.97 7.88 -13.08
C HIS A 163 -4.01 7.49 -14.15
N ARG A 164 -5.10 8.26 -14.29
CA ARG A 164 -6.17 8.00 -15.28
C ARG A 164 -5.65 7.96 -16.72
N ALA A 165 -4.76 8.87 -17.08
CA ALA A 165 -4.19 8.92 -18.42
C ALA A 165 -3.36 7.66 -18.73
N GLN A 166 -2.56 7.21 -17.79
CA GLN A 166 -1.78 5.98 -17.92
C GLN A 166 -2.68 4.75 -18.02
N TYR A 167 -3.71 4.66 -17.17
CA TYR A 167 -4.71 3.60 -17.24
C TYR A 167 -5.37 3.52 -18.62
N GLN A 168 -5.76 4.65 -19.19
CA GLN A 168 -6.40 4.72 -20.52
C GLN A 168 -5.44 4.44 -21.67
N ALA A 169 -4.17 4.82 -21.53
CA ALA A 169 -3.16 4.65 -22.57
C ALA A 169 -2.54 3.25 -22.60
N THR A 170 -2.75 2.44 -21.57
CA THR A 170 -2.16 1.09 -21.49
C THR A 170 -2.80 0.16 -22.52
N THR A 171 -1.97 -0.51 -23.31
CA THR A 171 -2.41 -1.37 -24.41
C THR A 171 -2.18 -2.87 -24.17
N ASN A 172 -1.26 -3.23 -23.25
CA ASN A 172 -0.93 -4.64 -22.97
C ASN A 172 -0.75 -4.86 -21.45
N PRO A 173 -1.78 -5.38 -20.78
CA PRO A 173 -3.16 -5.52 -21.25
C PRO A 173 -3.85 -4.15 -21.42
N ASN A 174 -4.80 -4.04 -22.34
CA ASN A 174 -5.59 -2.82 -22.46
C ASN A 174 -6.57 -2.74 -21.27
N HIS A 175 -6.27 -1.86 -20.31
CA HIS A 175 -7.02 -1.77 -19.07
C HIS A 175 -8.46 -1.28 -19.29
N ALA A 176 -8.62 -0.23 -20.08
CA ALA A 176 -9.93 0.36 -20.33
C ALA A 176 -10.84 -0.55 -21.16
N ALA A 177 -10.33 -1.06 -22.30
CA ALA A 177 -11.10 -1.96 -23.18
C ALA A 177 -11.34 -3.34 -22.56
N GLY A 178 -10.41 -3.84 -21.76
CA GLY A 178 -10.51 -5.13 -21.07
C GLY A 178 -11.40 -5.11 -19.82
N GLY A 179 -11.97 -3.95 -19.46
CA GLY A 179 -12.81 -3.81 -18.25
C GLY A 179 -12.06 -4.09 -16.95
N ILE A 180 -10.75 -3.82 -16.91
CA ILE A 180 -9.94 -4.06 -15.72
C ILE A 180 -10.29 -3.02 -14.66
N SER A 181 -10.44 -3.48 -13.42
CA SER A 181 -10.79 -2.62 -12.29
C SER A 181 -9.76 -1.50 -12.07
N THR A 182 -10.23 -0.32 -11.67
CA THR A 182 -9.38 0.78 -11.22
C THR A 182 -8.78 0.57 -9.82
N ASN A 183 -9.09 -0.55 -9.16
CA ASN A 183 -8.40 -0.97 -7.95
C ASN A 183 -7.04 -1.59 -8.31
N CYS A 184 -6.07 -0.72 -8.60
CA CYS A 184 -4.77 -1.08 -9.16
C CYS A 184 -3.94 -2.00 -8.26
N VAL A 185 -4.14 -1.93 -6.92
CA VAL A 185 -3.39 -2.74 -5.94
C VAL A 185 -3.71 -4.23 -6.00
N GLN A 186 -4.78 -4.62 -6.70
CA GLN A 186 -5.07 -6.03 -6.97
C GLN A 186 -3.99 -6.69 -7.84
N CYS A 187 -3.27 -5.91 -8.62
CA CYS A 187 -2.27 -6.41 -9.57
C CYS A 187 -0.91 -5.74 -9.41
N HIS A 188 -0.87 -4.46 -9.03
CA HIS A 188 0.34 -3.65 -8.98
C HIS A 188 0.73 -3.31 -7.54
N ALA A 189 2.03 -3.06 -7.35
CA ALA A 189 2.58 -2.52 -6.11
C ALA A 189 3.24 -1.16 -6.37
N THR A 190 3.18 -0.26 -5.40
CA THR A 190 3.80 1.07 -5.50
C THR A 190 5.32 1.04 -5.63
N THR A 191 5.95 -0.09 -5.24
CA THR A 191 7.40 -0.31 -5.35
C THR A 191 7.83 -0.83 -6.71
N LEU A 192 6.95 -1.60 -7.39
CA LEU A 192 7.29 -2.27 -8.64
C LEU A 192 6.05 -2.41 -9.53
N TRP A 193 5.79 -1.36 -10.29
CA TRP A 193 4.57 -1.25 -11.10
C TRP A 193 4.51 -2.26 -12.24
N THR A 194 5.66 -2.60 -12.85
CA THR A 194 5.72 -3.44 -14.06
C THR A 194 5.50 -4.93 -13.80
N LEU A 195 5.66 -5.40 -12.57
CA LEU A 195 5.40 -6.79 -12.21
C LEU A 195 3.98 -6.92 -11.64
N ALA A 196 3.01 -6.84 -12.53
CA ALA A 196 1.62 -7.11 -12.17
C ALA A 196 1.43 -8.59 -11.79
N ARG A 197 0.76 -8.85 -10.68
CA ARG A 197 0.40 -10.19 -10.21
C ARG A 197 -1.06 -10.20 -9.80
N PHE A 198 -1.85 -10.99 -10.49
CA PHE A 198 -3.25 -11.19 -10.14
C PHE A 198 -3.44 -12.54 -9.44
N ASN A 199 -4.13 -12.54 -8.32
CA ASN A 199 -4.45 -13.76 -7.59
C ASN A 199 -5.84 -14.28 -7.99
N HIS A 200 -5.89 -15.38 -8.73
CA HIS A 200 -7.13 -16.03 -9.14
C HIS A 200 -7.83 -16.79 -8.02
N ALA A 201 -7.21 -17.00 -6.85
CA ALA A 201 -7.81 -17.82 -5.78
C ALA A 201 -9.16 -17.28 -5.29
N GLY A 202 -9.38 -15.97 -5.37
CA GLY A 202 -10.65 -15.33 -5.01
C GLY A 202 -11.64 -15.15 -6.16
N THR A 203 -11.34 -15.68 -7.34
CA THR A 203 -12.22 -15.58 -8.52
C THR A 203 -13.14 -16.79 -8.65
N ARG A 204 -14.07 -16.72 -9.61
CA ARG A 204 -14.93 -17.87 -9.97
C ARG A 204 -14.16 -19.00 -10.68
N PHE A 205 -12.89 -18.78 -11.07
CA PHE A 205 -12.00 -19.76 -11.66
C PHE A 205 -10.63 -19.75 -10.99
N PRO A 206 -10.51 -20.33 -9.80
CA PRO A 206 -9.22 -20.52 -9.14
C PRO A 206 -8.31 -21.38 -10.02
N LEU A 207 -7.05 -20.93 -10.25
CA LEU A 207 -6.10 -21.71 -11.03
C LEU A 207 -5.60 -22.90 -10.20
N THR A 208 -5.75 -24.10 -10.78
CA THR A 208 -5.30 -25.36 -10.16
C THR A 208 -4.63 -26.25 -11.21
N GLY A 209 -3.82 -27.21 -10.78
CA GLY A 209 -3.16 -28.16 -11.67
C GLY A 209 -2.35 -27.48 -12.77
N ALA A 210 -2.55 -27.92 -14.02
CA ALA A 210 -1.84 -27.39 -15.20
C ALA A 210 -2.14 -25.91 -15.48
N HIS A 211 -3.27 -25.38 -15.00
CA HIS A 211 -3.61 -23.97 -15.16
C HIS A 211 -2.72 -23.02 -14.33
N LEU A 212 -1.98 -23.52 -13.34
CA LEU A 212 -1.02 -22.70 -12.58
C LEU A 212 0.17 -22.21 -13.42
N SER A 213 0.48 -22.89 -14.51
CA SER A 213 1.64 -22.60 -15.36
C SER A 213 1.30 -21.85 -16.66
N VAL A 214 0.02 -21.55 -16.91
CA VAL A 214 -0.38 -20.82 -18.12
C VAL A 214 -0.15 -19.33 -17.99
N THR A 215 0.15 -18.67 -19.12
CA THR A 215 0.29 -17.21 -19.16
C THR A 215 -1.07 -16.52 -19.23
N CYS A 216 -1.12 -15.25 -18.84
CA CYS A 216 -2.36 -14.46 -18.91
C CYS A 216 -2.98 -14.49 -20.32
N ALA A 217 -2.15 -14.36 -21.37
CA ALA A 217 -2.61 -14.32 -22.76
C ALA A 217 -3.21 -15.65 -23.26
N GLN A 218 -2.88 -16.79 -22.67
CA GLN A 218 -3.47 -18.08 -23.06
C GLN A 218 -4.96 -18.16 -22.72
N CYS A 219 -5.39 -17.44 -21.70
CA CYS A 219 -6.81 -17.35 -21.31
C CYS A 219 -7.44 -16.03 -21.76
N HIS A 220 -6.69 -14.95 -21.74
CA HIS A 220 -7.15 -13.58 -22.01
C HIS A 220 -6.55 -13.01 -23.31
N GLY A 221 -6.31 -13.85 -24.32
CA GLY A 221 -5.71 -13.44 -25.59
C GLY A 221 -6.59 -12.48 -26.41
N ASP A 222 -7.87 -12.43 -26.12
CA ASP A 222 -8.83 -11.48 -26.70
C ASP A 222 -8.88 -10.14 -25.94
N GLY A 223 -8.06 -9.97 -24.91
CA GLY A 223 -8.01 -8.76 -24.07
C GLY A 223 -9.15 -8.62 -23.07
N VAL A 224 -10.04 -9.62 -22.97
CA VAL A 224 -11.16 -9.62 -22.01
C VAL A 224 -10.74 -10.31 -20.71
N TYR A 225 -10.69 -9.57 -19.62
CA TYR A 225 -10.24 -10.05 -18.31
C TYR A 225 -11.37 -10.36 -17.32
N ALA A 226 -12.56 -9.84 -17.56
CA ALA A 226 -13.72 -10.09 -16.73
C ALA A 226 -14.80 -10.86 -17.49
N GLY A 227 -15.61 -11.65 -16.78
CA GLY A 227 -16.78 -12.33 -17.35
C GLY A 227 -16.46 -13.55 -18.22
N LYS A 228 -15.23 -14.06 -18.23
CA LYS A 228 -14.89 -15.32 -18.91
C LYS A 228 -15.71 -16.48 -18.37
N SER A 229 -16.10 -17.40 -19.27
CA SER A 229 -16.73 -18.66 -18.88
C SER A 229 -15.76 -19.50 -18.04
N THR A 230 -16.31 -20.19 -17.05
CA THR A 230 -15.57 -21.13 -16.20
C THR A 230 -15.80 -22.59 -16.58
N LEU A 231 -16.59 -22.83 -17.63
CA LEU A 231 -16.84 -24.17 -18.14
C LEU A 231 -15.65 -24.70 -18.92
N CYS A 232 -15.20 -25.90 -18.62
CA CYS A 232 -14.05 -26.52 -19.29
C CYS A 232 -14.17 -26.48 -20.81
N VAL A 233 -15.34 -26.87 -21.35
CA VAL A 233 -15.60 -26.91 -22.78
C VAL A 233 -15.54 -25.56 -23.47
N SER A 234 -15.75 -24.46 -22.76
CA SER A 234 -15.65 -23.12 -23.36
C SER A 234 -14.25 -22.78 -23.88
N CYS A 235 -13.24 -23.38 -23.30
CA CYS A 235 -11.84 -23.23 -23.71
C CYS A 235 -11.32 -24.50 -24.41
N HIS A 236 -11.82 -25.68 -24.02
CA HIS A 236 -11.32 -26.98 -24.48
C HIS A 236 -12.26 -27.67 -25.47
N GLN A 237 -13.08 -26.90 -26.22
CA GLN A 237 -14.03 -27.44 -27.22
C GLN A 237 -13.33 -28.29 -28.27
N GLN A 238 -12.18 -27.87 -28.76
CA GLN A 238 -11.42 -28.62 -29.76
C GLN A 238 -10.89 -29.95 -29.21
N ALA A 239 -10.40 -29.93 -27.97
CA ALA A 239 -9.95 -31.15 -27.30
C ALA A 239 -11.12 -32.14 -27.13
N TYR A 240 -12.29 -31.68 -26.67
CA TYR A 240 -13.47 -32.49 -26.54
C TYR A 240 -13.91 -33.09 -27.88
N ALA A 241 -13.99 -32.29 -28.94
CA ALA A 241 -14.43 -32.73 -30.26
C ALA A 241 -13.41 -33.63 -30.98
N GLY A 242 -12.12 -33.40 -30.74
CA GLY A 242 -11.02 -34.15 -31.41
C GLY A 242 -10.65 -35.46 -30.73
N THR A 243 -11.19 -35.78 -29.57
CA THR A 243 -10.89 -37.02 -28.87
C THR A 243 -11.50 -38.23 -29.60
N THR A 244 -10.70 -39.28 -29.81
CA THR A 244 -11.10 -40.45 -30.57
C THR A 244 -11.20 -41.72 -29.75
N ASN A 245 -10.52 -41.81 -28.61
CA ASN A 245 -10.55 -42.98 -27.72
C ASN A 245 -10.55 -42.55 -26.25
N PRO A 246 -11.73 -42.46 -25.62
CA PRO A 246 -13.07 -42.56 -26.19
C PRO A 246 -13.41 -41.30 -27.03
N SER A 247 -14.26 -41.47 -28.06
CA SER A 247 -14.79 -40.32 -28.80
C SER A 247 -15.88 -39.63 -27.97
N HIS A 248 -15.53 -38.54 -27.32
CA HIS A 248 -16.43 -37.84 -26.38
C HIS A 248 -17.68 -37.32 -27.09
N ALA A 249 -17.51 -36.68 -28.23
CA ALA A 249 -18.64 -36.13 -29.00
C ALA A 249 -19.53 -37.21 -29.57
N ALA A 250 -18.94 -38.27 -30.19
CA ALA A 250 -19.72 -39.37 -30.80
C ALA A 250 -20.41 -40.24 -29.74
N ALA A 251 -19.79 -40.47 -28.60
CA ALA A 251 -20.34 -41.24 -27.49
C ALA A 251 -21.33 -40.42 -26.64
N GLY A 252 -21.52 -39.13 -26.91
CA GLY A 252 -22.44 -38.26 -26.19
C GLY A 252 -22.06 -38.01 -24.73
N PHE A 253 -20.75 -37.99 -24.40
CA PHE A 253 -20.33 -37.67 -23.03
C PHE A 253 -20.73 -36.26 -22.64
N ALA A 254 -21.15 -36.12 -21.39
CA ALA A 254 -21.48 -34.81 -20.85
C ALA A 254 -20.25 -33.91 -20.78
N THR A 255 -20.45 -32.57 -20.84
CA THR A 255 -19.37 -31.59 -20.74
C THR A 255 -18.96 -31.27 -19.28
N THR A 256 -19.42 -32.07 -18.32
CA THR A 256 -18.98 -32.08 -16.92
C THR A 256 -17.66 -32.84 -16.80
N CYS A 257 -16.61 -32.30 -17.42
CA CYS A 257 -15.32 -32.96 -17.59
C CYS A 257 -14.67 -33.42 -16.26
N GLN A 258 -14.97 -32.72 -15.16
CA GLN A 258 -14.47 -33.02 -13.82
C GLN A 258 -15.02 -34.36 -13.25
N ASP A 259 -16.03 -34.95 -13.85
CA ASP A 259 -16.54 -36.27 -13.43
C ASP A 259 -15.51 -37.37 -13.72
N CYS A 260 -14.62 -37.14 -14.69
CA CYS A 260 -13.61 -38.11 -15.13
C CYS A 260 -12.17 -37.54 -15.09
N HIS A 261 -12.00 -36.22 -15.30
CA HIS A 261 -10.72 -35.57 -15.41
C HIS A 261 -10.45 -34.63 -14.25
N THR A 262 -9.17 -34.36 -14.02
CA THR A 262 -8.71 -33.34 -13.07
C THR A 262 -7.99 -32.22 -13.81
N THR A 263 -7.80 -31.08 -13.16
CA THR A 263 -7.02 -29.99 -13.74
C THR A 263 -5.52 -30.30 -13.85
N ALA A 264 -5.05 -31.43 -13.31
CA ALA A 264 -3.66 -31.87 -13.47
C ALA A 264 -3.35 -32.34 -14.91
N GLY A 265 -4.34 -32.84 -15.62
CA GLY A 265 -4.18 -33.29 -17.01
C GLY A 265 -5.37 -34.10 -17.52
N TRP A 266 -5.36 -34.42 -18.80
CA TRP A 266 -6.38 -35.22 -19.46
C TRP A 266 -6.14 -36.72 -19.37
N THR A 267 -4.91 -37.15 -19.09
CA THR A 267 -4.55 -38.56 -18.93
C THR A 267 -4.93 -39.05 -17.53
N GLY A 268 -5.19 -40.35 -17.42
CA GLY A 268 -5.59 -40.93 -16.13
C GLY A 268 -7.02 -40.60 -15.71
N ALA A 269 -7.90 -40.42 -16.69
CA ALA A 269 -9.34 -40.26 -16.43
C ALA A 269 -9.86 -41.44 -15.61
N THR A 270 -10.66 -41.13 -14.59
CA THR A 270 -11.29 -42.12 -13.73
C THR A 270 -12.80 -41.98 -13.80
N PHE A 271 -13.53 -43.07 -13.92
CA PHE A 271 -14.99 -43.09 -13.87
C PHE A 271 -15.44 -44.05 -12.78
N ASN A 272 -16.32 -43.62 -11.91
CA ASN A 272 -16.88 -44.49 -10.87
C ASN A 272 -17.98 -45.36 -11.41
N HIS A 273 -17.65 -46.64 -11.69
CA HIS A 273 -18.63 -47.64 -12.04
C HIS A 273 -19.36 -48.12 -10.79
N THR A 274 -20.44 -47.44 -10.41
CA THR A 274 -21.20 -47.76 -9.18
C THR A 274 -21.89 -49.13 -9.26
N TRP A 275 -22.13 -49.64 -10.43
CA TRP A 275 -22.85 -50.91 -10.70
C TRP A 275 -21.92 -52.03 -11.17
N PHE A 276 -20.64 -51.78 -11.45
CA PHE A 276 -19.67 -52.79 -11.84
C PHE A 276 -18.29 -52.42 -11.30
N ARG A 277 -17.72 -53.30 -10.48
CA ARG A 277 -16.47 -52.99 -9.77
C ARG A 277 -15.27 -52.92 -10.72
N ILE A 278 -14.61 -51.81 -10.74
CA ILE A 278 -13.29 -51.58 -11.38
C ILE A 278 -12.28 -51.33 -10.30
N PRO A 279 -11.02 -51.85 -10.36
CA PRO A 279 -10.46 -52.68 -11.43
C PRO A 279 -11.05 -54.09 -11.48
N HIS A 280 -11.21 -54.65 -12.68
CA HIS A 280 -11.70 -55.96 -12.94
C HIS A 280 -10.65 -56.81 -13.67
N GLY A 281 -10.05 -57.76 -12.98
CA GLY A 281 -8.98 -58.58 -13.56
C GLY A 281 -7.80 -57.74 -14.06
N SER A 282 -7.43 -57.93 -15.33
CA SER A 282 -6.38 -57.18 -16.00
C SER A 282 -6.89 -55.97 -16.77
N ALA A 283 -8.19 -55.70 -16.74
CA ALA A 283 -8.77 -54.55 -17.45
C ALA A 283 -8.40 -53.24 -16.72
N THR A 284 -7.70 -52.34 -17.42
CA THR A 284 -7.22 -51.05 -16.89
C THR A 284 -7.66 -49.87 -17.73
N ALA A 285 -8.04 -50.09 -18.99
CA ALA A 285 -8.52 -49.06 -19.90
C ALA A 285 -10.00 -49.20 -20.19
N CYS A 286 -10.67 -48.09 -20.47
CA CYS A 286 -12.09 -48.08 -20.87
C CYS A 286 -12.33 -49.00 -22.08
N SER A 287 -11.41 -48.99 -23.04
CA SER A 287 -11.48 -49.79 -24.27
C SER A 287 -11.39 -51.32 -24.06
N ASP A 288 -10.95 -51.76 -22.88
CA ASP A 288 -10.88 -53.21 -22.58
C ASP A 288 -12.28 -53.83 -22.50
N CYS A 289 -13.28 -53.03 -22.11
CA CYS A 289 -14.68 -53.46 -22.02
C CYS A 289 -15.58 -52.74 -23.05
N HIS A 290 -15.32 -51.44 -23.31
CA HIS A 290 -16.10 -50.62 -24.23
C HIS A 290 -15.44 -50.59 -25.61
N THR A 291 -15.66 -51.60 -26.42
CA THR A 291 -15.00 -51.78 -27.73
C THR A 291 -15.52 -50.85 -28.82
N ASN A 292 -16.67 -50.20 -28.59
CA ASN A 292 -17.20 -49.16 -29.49
C ASN A 292 -16.89 -47.75 -28.93
N PRO A 293 -15.89 -47.04 -29.46
CA PRO A 293 -15.50 -45.74 -28.94
C PRO A 293 -16.55 -44.62 -29.13
N SER A 294 -17.61 -44.91 -29.92
CA SER A 294 -18.71 -43.97 -30.16
C SER A 294 -19.96 -44.30 -29.34
N ASN A 295 -19.98 -45.42 -28.62
CA ASN A 295 -21.10 -45.82 -27.79
C ASN A 295 -20.66 -46.63 -26.56
N PHE A 296 -20.49 -45.98 -25.47
CA PHE A 296 -20.06 -46.56 -24.18
C PHE A 296 -21.21 -47.31 -23.45
N ALA A 297 -22.44 -47.27 -23.95
CA ALA A 297 -23.47 -48.18 -23.48
C ALA A 297 -23.22 -49.64 -23.92
N VAL A 298 -22.40 -49.82 -24.98
CA VAL A 298 -22.00 -51.16 -25.43
C VAL A 298 -20.72 -51.57 -24.68
N PHE A 299 -20.78 -52.71 -24.03
CA PHE A 299 -19.66 -53.32 -23.35
C PHE A 299 -19.53 -54.80 -23.69
N VAL A 300 -18.36 -55.37 -23.61
CA VAL A 300 -18.07 -56.73 -24.01
C VAL A 300 -17.33 -57.50 -22.92
N CYS A 301 -17.95 -58.48 -22.35
CA CYS A 301 -17.36 -59.42 -21.40
C CYS A 301 -16.65 -60.58 -22.11
N THR A 302 -17.18 -60.96 -23.27
CA THR A 302 -16.82 -62.19 -24.00
C THR A 302 -15.46 -62.11 -24.71
N VAL A 303 -14.81 -60.93 -24.76
CA VAL A 303 -13.43 -60.79 -25.26
C VAL A 303 -12.41 -61.47 -24.31
N CYS A 304 -12.60 -61.33 -23.02
CA CYS A 304 -11.73 -61.93 -22.01
C CYS A 304 -12.29 -63.23 -21.46
N HIS A 305 -13.62 -63.34 -21.35
CA HIS A 305 -14.34 -64.55 -20.86
C HIS A 305 -14.82 -65.36 -22.06
N THR A 306 -13.96 -66.23 -22.58
CA THR A 306 -14.30 -67.04 -23.74
C THR A 306 -15.38 -68.07 -23.42
N GLN A 307 -16.16 -68.48 -24.43
CA GLN A 307 -17.21 -69.51 -24.27
C GLN A 307 -16.68 -70.81 -23.69
N ALA A 308 -15.51 -71.25 -24.19
CA ALA A 308 -14.84 -72.48 -23.72
C ALA A 308 -14.44 -72.44 -22.24
N GLN A 309 -14.20 -71.27 -21.72
CA GLN A 309 -13.85 -71.08 -20.27
C GLN A 309 -15.10 -70.98 -19.39
N THR A 310 -16.22 -70.46 -19.94
CA THR A 310 -17.41 -70.13 -19.16
C THR A 310 -18.45 -71.26 -19.19
N ASP A 311 -18.72 -71.88 -20.35
CA ASP A 311 -19.71 -72.93 -20.51
C ASP A 311 -19.58 -74.09 -19.48
N PRO A 312 -18.40 -74.67 -19.22
CA PRO A 312 -18.27 -75.73 -18.25
C PRO A 312 -18.73 -75.37 -16.82
N ARG A 313 -18.65 -74.07 -16.50
CA ARG A 313 -19.04 -73.55 -15.17
C ARG A 313 -20.50 -73.18 -15.06
N HIS A 314 -21.23 -73.16 -16.19
CA HIS A 314 -22.62 -72.70 -16.26
C HIS A 314 -23.59 -73.78 -16.77
N GLN A 315 -23.13 -75.01 -16.91
CA GLN A 315 -23.93 -76.13 -17.45
C GLN A 315 -25.27 -76.37 -16.72
N SER A 316 -25.28 -76.09 -15.40
CA SER A 316 -26.48 -76.26 -14.58
C SER A 316 -27.30 -74.98 -14.40
N ILE A 317 -26.91 -73.89 -15.04
CA ILE A 317 -27.58 -72.58 -14.88
C ILE A 317 -28.68 -72.49 -15.94
N ASN A 318 -29.90 -72.48 -15.50
CA ASN A 318 -31.07 -72.28 -16.41
C ASN A 318 -31.05 -70.86 -16.93
N GLY A 319 -31.22 -70.74 -18.28
CA GLY A 319 -31.22 -69.43 -18.96
C GLY A 319 -29.85 -68.85 -19.24
N TYR A 320 -28.77 -69.61 -19.01
CA TYR A 320 -27.42 -69.16 -19.38
C TYR A 320 -27.35 -69.00 -20.92
N VAL A 321 -26.88 -67.81 -21.32
CA VAL A 321 -26.52 -67.51 -22.71
C VAL A 321 -25.19 -66.76 -22.71
N TRP A 322 -24.22 -67.26 -23.49
CA TRP A 322 -22.91 -66.66 -23.59
C TRP A 322 -22.94 -65.37 -24.42
N ASN A 323 -23.31 -64.27 -23.81
CA ASN A 323 -23.24 -62.90 -24.31
C ASN A 323 -23.06 -61.90 -23.16
N SER A 324 -22.52 -60.72 -23.44
CA SER A 324 -22.19 -59.72 -22.44
C SER A 324 -23.40 -59.21 -21.67
N THR A 325 -24.55 -59.05 -22.32
CA THR A 325 -25.79 -58.58 -21.65
C THR A 325 -26.25 -59.56 -20.59
N ASN A 326 -26.25 -60.86 -20.90
CA ASN A 326 -26.66 -61.90 -19.94
C ASN A 326 -25.62 -62.10 -18.84
N CYS A 327 -24.32 -61.98 -19.15
CA CYS A 327 -23.30 -61.99 -18.14
C CYS A 327 -23.51 -60.86 -17.12
N TYR A 328 -23.76 -59.63 -17.61
CA TYR A 328 -24.03 -58.47 -16.78
C TYR A 328 -25.32 -58.60 -15.97
N ALA A 329 -26.41 -59.17 -16.56
CA ALA A 329 -27.66 -59.34 -15.86
C ALA A 329 -27.52 -60.21 -14.57
N CYS A 330 -26.58 -61.16 -14.58
CA CYS A 330 -26.30 -62.01 -13.44
C CYS A 330 -25.15 -61.57 -12.55
N HIS A 331 -24.09 -60.96 -13.13
CA HIS A 331 -22.84 -60.63 -12.47
C HIS A 331 -22.61 -59.13 -12.25
N GLY A 332 -23.49 -58.26 -12.75
CA GLY A 332 -23.35 -56.81 -12.68
C GLY A 332 -23.93 -56.17 -11.40
N ARG A 333 -24.17 -56.93 -10.33
CA ARG A 333 -24.74 -56.43 -9.06
C ARG A 333 -23.73 -56.42 -7.96
#